data_39f1032928ba04232ca00c13fa7fbc95
#
_entry.id   39f1032928ba04232ca00c13fa7fbc95
#
_cell.length_a   1.000
_cell.length_b   1.000
_cell.length_c   1.000
_cell.angle_alpha   90.00
_cell.angle_beta   90.00
_cell.angle_gamma   90.00
#
_symmetry.space_group_name_H-M   'P 1'
#
loop_
_entity.id
_entity.type
_entity.pdbx_description
1 polymer ?
#
loop_
_entity_poly.entity_id
_entity_poly.type
_entity_poly.pdbx_seq_one_letter_code
_entity_poly.pdbx_strand_id
1 'polypeptide(L)'
;MKKQNQKIGLLAAISLIVGNMIGAGIFVLPASLAKFGGISILGWIFTAIGALILAKIFSNFSKLISSKSGGPYLYSKVVFGDFIGFLVAWGYWISCWINNAAIAVAIVSALSFFFPVLISSPLYATLTGLSFIWLFTWTSSNGVKFSGNIQIITTVAKLLPLLFIIISGIFIFDYNLFPEFNNTEQSDFEIFPIVCIMTLYAFLGIESATIPASSIKNPNITIPRATMIGTVIST
;
A
#
# COMPACT_ATOMS: atom_id res chain seq x y z
N MET A 1 -25.22 21.43 13.64
CA MET A 1 -24.06 21.12 14.49
C MET A 1 -22.80 21.06 13.62
N LYS A 2 -21.85 22.01 13.74
CA LYS A 2 -20.56 21.97 13.05
C LYS A 2 -19.79 20.76 13.56
N LYS A 3 -19.66 19.66 12.75
CA LYS A 3 -18.68 18.61 13.02
C LYS A 3 -17.31 19.31 13.08
N GLN A 4 -16.76 19.48 14.29
CA GLN A 4 -15.40 19.94 14.47
C GLN A 4 -14.52 19.09 13.54
N ASN A 5 -13.74 19.72 12.67
CA ASN A 5 -12.77 19.09 11.78
C ASN A 5 -11.70 18.40 12.65
N GLN A 6 -11.98 17.17 13.09
CA GLN A 6 -11.06 16.39 13.93
C GLN A 6 -9.95 15.88 13.00
N LYS A 7 -8.82 16.59 13.05
CA LYS A 7 -7.63 16.25 12.26
C LYS A 7 -6.94 15.00 12.83
N ILE A 8 -6.43 14.15 11.95
CA ILE A 8 -5.64 12.97 12.31
C ILE A 8 -4.21 13.35 12.69
N GLY A 9 -3.64 12.60 13.65
CA GLY A 9 -2.28 12.79 14.13
C GLY A 9 -1.25 11.96 13.36
N LEU A 10 0.00 11.99 13.83
CA LEU A 10 1.14 11.31 13.20
C LEU A 10 0.93 9.79 13.10
N LEU A 11 0.45 9.13 14.15
CA LEU A 11 0.24 7.68 14.16
C LEU A 11 -0.75 7.25 13.06
N ALA A 12 -1.89 7.94 12.95
CA ALA A 12 -2.87 7.64 11.91
C ALA A 12 -2.33 7.95 10.50
N ALA A 13 -1.50 8.99 10.36
CA ALA A 13 -0.85 9.30 9.08
C ALA A 13 0.20 8.22 8.69
N ILE A 14 0.97 7.70 9.65
CA ILE A 14 1.88 6.55 9.43
C ILE A 14 1.05 5.32 9.04
N SER A 15 -0.03 5.04 9.76
CA SER A 15 -0.91 3.90 9.46
C SER A 15 -1.58 4.00 8.09
N LEU A 16 -1.84 5.20 7.57
CA LEU A 16 -2.30 5.38 6.19
C LEU A 16 -1.26 4.88 5.18
N ILE A 17 0.00 5.20 5.38
CA ILE A 17 1.08 4.79 4.47
C ILE A 17 1.35 3.30 4.61
N VAL A 18 1.66 2.83 5.81
CA VAL A 18 1.92 1.41 6.09
C VAL A 18 0.73 0.56 5.68
N GLY A 19 -0.49 1.04 5.98
CA GLY A 19 -1.72 0.33 5.65
C GLY A 19 -2.00 0.21 4.16
N ASN A 20 -1.59 1.19 3.35
CA ASN A 20 -1.72 1.10 1.89
C ASN A 20 -0.57 0.32 1.25
N MET A 21 0.66 0.49 1.70
CA MET A 21 1.82 -0.25 1.21
C MET A 21 1.72 -1.74 1.56
N ILE A 22 1.47 -2.07 2.83
CA ILE A 22 1.26 -3.45 3.28
C ILE A 22 -0.22 -3.82 3.01
N GLY A 23 -0.53 -4.10 1.75
CA GLY A 23 -1.84 -4.56 1.29
C GLY A 23 -1.91 -6.08 1.12
N ALA A 24 -2.88 -6.57 0.34
CA ALA A 24 -3.01 -8.00 0.03
C ALA A 24 -1.78 -8.56 -0.71
N GLY A 25 -1.08 -7.72 -1.48
CA GLY A 25 0.10 -8.11 -2.25
C GLY A 25 1.21 -8.73 -1.43
N ILE A 26 1.48 -8.21 -0.21
CA ILE A 26 2.58 -8.71 0.62
C ILE A 26 2.41 -10.19 1.02
N PHE A 27 1.19 -10.68 1.09
CA PHE A 27 0.89 -12.08 1.42
C PHE A 27 0.98 -13.01 0.21
N VAL A 28 0.90 -12.47 -1.01
CA VAL A 28 0.92 -13.24 -2.26
C VAL A 28 2.29 -13.16 -2.95
N LEU A 29 2.98 -12.02 -2.83
CA LEU A 29 4.27 -11.79 -3.49
C LEU A 29 5.35 -12.81 -3.14
N PRO A 30 5.56 -13.24 -1.88
CA PRO A 30 6.61 -14.22 -1.56
C PRO A 30 6.46 -15.51 -2.36
N ALA A 31 5.24 -16.06 -2.46
CA ALA A 31 4.97 -17.25 -3.25
C ALA A 31 5.22 -17.02 -4.76
N SER A 32 4.88 -15.84 -5.27
CA SER A 32 5.08 -15.48 -6.67
C SER A 32 6.55 -15.21 -7.00
N LEU A 33 7.33 -14.70 -6.04
CA LEU A 33 8.75 -14.40 -6.21
C LEU A 33 9.64 -15.62 -5.98
N ALA A 34 9.21 -16.59 -5.20
CA ALA A 34 9.97 -17.81 -4.89
C ALA A 34 10.44 -18.57 -6.15
N LYS A 35 9.64 -18.54 -7.22
CA LYS A 35 9.99 -19.18 -8.50
C LYS A 35 11.23 -18.58 -9.18
N PHE A 36 11.58 -17.33 -8.88
CA PHE A 36 12.73 -16.65 -9.48
C PHE A 36 14.03 -16.89 -8.68
N GLY A 37 13.95 -17.39 -7.43
CA GLY A 37 15.10 -17.62 -6.59
C GLY A 37 15.63 -16.36 -5.89
N GLY A 38 16.93 -16.39 -5.56
CA GLY A 38 17.61 -15.34 -4.78
C GLY A 38 17.62 -13.95 -5.45
N ILE A 39 17.51 -13.87 -6.78
CA ILE A 39 17.40 -12.61 -7.54
C ILE A 39 16.20 -11.77 -7.07
N SER A 40 15.17 -12.42 -6.50
CA SER A 40 14.01 -11.75 -5.92
C SER A 40 14.38 -10.83 -4.75
N ILE A 41 15.34 -11.23 -3.93
CA ILE A 41 15.85 -10.42 -2.82
C ILE A 41 16.57 -9.18 -3.35
N LEU A 42 17.38 -9.35 -4.39
CA LEU A 42 18.08 -8.22 -5.03
C LEU A 42 17.07 -7.22 -5.62
N GLY A 43 16.04 -7.70 -6.31
CA GLY A 43 14.97 -6.85 -6.84
C GLY A 43 14.22 -6.12 -5.73
N TRP A 44 13.96 -6.78 -4.59
CA TRP A 44 13.32 -6.14 -3.44
C TRP A 44 14.18 -5.02 -2.85
N ILE A 45 15.47 -5.28 -2.64
CA ILE A 45 16.42 -4.26 -2.13
C ILE A 45 16.49 -3.06 -3.09
N PHE A 46 16.59 -3.31 -4.38
CA PHE A 46 16.65 -2.25 -5.39
C PHE A 46 15.39 -1.38 -5.38
N THR A 47 14.21 -1.99 -5.37
CA THR A 47 12.93 -1.26 -5.35
C THR A 47 12.67 -0.58 -4.00
N ALA A 48 13.13 -1.16 -2.88
CA ALA A 48 13.08 -0.53 -1.57
C ALA A 48 13.89 0.78 -1.54
N ILE A 49 15.11 0.78 -2.08
CA ILE A 49 15.92 1.99 -2.21
C ILE A 49 15.20 3.03 -3.07
N GLY A 50 14.62 2.63 -4.21
CA GLY A 50 13.82 3.49 -5.07
C GLY A 50 12.62 4.09 -4.33
N ALA A 51 11.91 3.27 -3.55
CA ALA A 51 10.77 3.70 -2.73
C ALA A 51 11.16 4.74 -1.67
N LEU A 52 12.31 4.56 -1.00
CA LEU A 52 12.83 5.52 -0.03
C LEU A 52 13.21 6.86 -0.68
N ILE A 53 13.78 6.83 -1.89
CA ILE A 53 14.06 8.05 -2.66
C ILE A 53 12.75 8.76 -3.01
N LEU A 54 11.74 8.04 -3.51
CA LEU A 54 10.41 8.61 -3.79
C LEU A 54 9.75 9.16 -2.53
N ALA A 55 9.83 8.46 -1.40
CA ALA A 55 9.33 8.93 -0.12
C ALA A 55 9.97 10.27 0.29
N LYS A 56 11.28 10.41 0.06
CA LYS A 56 12.01 11.67 0.30
C LYS A 56 11.53 12.80 -0.60
N ILE A 57 11.28 12.51 -1.87
CA ILE A 57 10.72 13.47 -2.83
C ILE A 57 9.34 13.94 -2.38
N PHE A 58 8.42 13.02 -2.09
CA PHE A 58 7.08 13.37 -1.59
C PHE A 58 7.12 14.11 -0.26
N SER A 59 8.03 13.73 0.64
CA SER A 59 8.27 14.43 1.89
C SER A 59 8.68 15.90 1.66
N ASN A 60 9.55 16.16 0.69
CA ASN A 60 9.99 17.52 0.37
C ASN A 60 8.86 18.33 -0.29
N PHE A 61 8.15 17.76 -1.26
CA PHE A 61 6.99 18.41 -1.89
C PHE A 61 5.89 18.74 -0.88
N SER A 62 5.64 17.86 0.08
CA SER A 62 4.63 18.11 1.11
C SER A 62 4.97 19.26 2.05
N LYS A 63 6.26 19.60 2.23
CA LYS A 63 6.68 20.79 2.97
C LYS A 63 6.43 22.07 2.18
N LEU A 64 6.66 22.03 0.86
CA LEU A 64 6.50 23.20 -0.01
C LEU A 64 5.01 23.50 -0.28
N ILE A 65 4.17 22.48 -0.41
CA ILE A 65 2.76 22.60 -0.81
C ILE A 65 1.84 22.02 0.28
N SER A 66 2.09 22.36 1.52
CA SER A 66 1.53 21.68 2.70
C SER A 66 0.08 22.01 3.05
N SER A 67 -0.50 23.10 2.51
CA SER A 67 -1.83 23.56 2.93
C SER A 67 -2.99 23.01 2.09
N LYS A 68 -2.71 22.40 0.95
CA LYS A 68 -3.70 21.90 0.01
C LYS A 68 -3.67 20.38 -0.07
N SER A 69 -4.85 19.76 -0.04
CA SER A 69 -5.00 18.33 -0.33
C SER A 69 -4.80 18.05 -1.81
N GLY A 70 -4.24 16.86 -2.13
CA GLY A 70 -4.08 16.50 -3.53
C GLY A 70 -2.84 15.64 -3.83
N GLY A 71 -1.82 15.67 -2.98
CA GLY A 71 -0.65 14.82 -3.19
C GLY A 71 -0.06 14.90 -4.61
N PRO A 72 0.18 13.76 -5.27
CA PRO A 72 0.88 13.70 -6.56
C PRO A 72 0.26 14.56 -7.65
N TYR A 73 -1.08 14.59 -7.77
CA TYR A 73 -1.74 15.38 -8.81
C TYR A 73 -1.64 16.89 -8.55
N LEU A 74 -1.63 17.32 -7.29
CA LEU A 74 -1.41 18.72 -6.96
C LEU A 74 0.03 19.13 -7.26
N TYR A 75 1.01 18.29 -6.95
CA TYR A 75 2.41 18.55 -7.23
C TYR A 75 2.65 18.66 -8.74
N SER A 76 2.08 17.73 -9.51
CA SER A 76 2.16 17.76 -10.97
C SER A 76 1.49 19.00 -11.56
N LYS A 77 0.32 19.41 -11.01
CA LYS A 77 -0.35 20.64 -11.44
C LYS A 77 0.50 21.89 -11.21
N VAL A 78 1.14 21.99 -10.05
CA VAL A 78 1.97 23.16 -9.70
C VAL A 78 3.21 23.26 -10.59
N VAL A 79 3.82 22.12 -10.95
CA VAL A 79 5.07 22.10 -11.74
C VAL A 79 4.81 22.16 -13.24
N PHE A 80 3.81 21.40 -13.74
CA PHE A 80 3.61 21.16 -15.18
C PHE A 80 2.28 21.75 -15.71
N GLY A 81 1.50 22.43 -14.86
CA GLY A 81 0.24 23.06 -15.24
C GLY A 81 -0.98 22.15 -15.15
N ASP A 82 -2.14 22.72 -15.50
CA ASP A 82 -3.45 22.13 -15.26
C ASP A 82 -3.67 20.81 -16.01
N PHE A 83 -3.21 20.73 -17.25
CA PHE A 83 -3.42 19.53 -18.08
C PHE A 83 -2.71 18.31 -17.52
N ILE A 84 -1.45 18.43 -17.13
CA ILE A 84 -0.68 17.33 -16.54
C ILE A 84 -1.25 16.98 -15.15
N GLY A 85 -1.61 17.99 -14.35
CA GLY A 85 -2.29 17.76 -13.08
C GLY A 85 -3.59 16.97 -13.24
N PHE A 86 -4.39 17.28 -14.27
CA PHE A 86 -5.61 16.54 -14.60
C PHE A 86 -5.31 15.08 -15.02
N LEU A 87 -4.33 14.85 -15.89
CA LEU A 87 -3.96 13.50 -16.30
C LEU A 87 -3.53 12.63 -15.12
N VAL A 88 -2.73 13.19 -14.21
CA VAL A 88 -2.30 12.47 -13.00
C VAL A 88 -3.49 12.19 -12.08
N ALA A 89 -4.40 13.16 -11.89
CA ALA A 89 -5.61 12.96 -11.09
C ALA A 89 -6.52 11.88 -11.69
N TRP A 90 -6.72 11.91 -13.01
CA TRP A 90 -7.49 10.92 -13.75
C TRP A 90 -6.92 9.51 -13.60
N GLY A 91 -5.62 9.35 -13.87
CA GLY A 91 -4.93 8.07 -13.71
C GLY A 91 -4.99 7.55 -12.28
N TYR A 92 -4.80 8.44 -11.29
CA TYR A 92 -4.90 8.10 -9.88
C TYR A 92 -6.32 7.62 -9.51
N TRP A 93 -7.35 8.31 -9.98
CA TRP A 93 -8.74 7.93 -9.76
C TRP A 93 -9.04 6.54 -10.35
N ILE A 94 -8.61 6.27 -11.60
CA ILE A 94 -8.78 4.96 -12.22
C ILE A 94 -8.07 3.89 -11.39
N SER A 95 -6.82 4.11 -10.99
CA SER A 95 -6.06 3.14 -10.21
C SER A 95 -6.72 2.83 -8.86
N CYS A 96 -7.32 3.82 -8.19
CA CYS A 96 -8.00 3.63 -6.92
C CYS A 96 -9.20 2.68 -7.01
N TRP A 97 -10.11 2.87 -7.98
CA TRP A 97 -11.28 2.00 -8.05
C TRP A 97 -10.95 0.60 -8.58
N ILE A 98 -9.98 0.46 -9.50
CA ILE A 98 -9.47 -0.86 -9.94
C ILE A 98 -8.84 -1.59 -8.75
N ASN A 99 -8.01 -0.91 -7.97
CA ASN A 99 -7.37 -1.51 -6.81
C ASN A 99 -8.39 -1.94 -5.73
N ASN A 100 -9.42 -1.14 -5.49
CA ASN A 100 -10.50 -1.50 -4.57
C ASN A 100 -11.26 -2.75 -5.04
N ALA A 101 -11.52 -2.90 -6.33
CA ALA A 101 -12.12 -4.09 -6.89
C ALA A 101 -11.19 -5.33 -6.70
N ALA A 102 -9.89 -5.18 -6.98
CA ALA A 102 -8.91 -6.24 -6.78
C ALA A 102 -8.83 -6.69 -5.31
N ILE A 103 -8.86 -5.74 -4.36
CA ILE A 103 -8.87 -6.05 -2.92
C ILE A 103 -10.16 -6.79 -2.54
N ALA A 104 -11.32 -6.39 -3.06
CA ALA A 104 -12.58 -7.07 -2.80
C ALA A 104 -12.55 -8.54 -3.29
N VAL A 105 -11.99 -8.77 -4.49
CA VAL A 105 -11.78 -10.13 -5.02
C VAL A 105 -10.82 -10.93 -4.12
N ALA A 106 -9.74 -10.33 -3.65
CA ALA A 106 -8.79 -10.98 -2.75
C ALA A 106 -9.44 -11.37 -1.41
N ILE A 107 -10.31 -10.52 -0.84
CA ILE A 107 -11.08 -10.83 0.38
C ILE A 107 -12.00 -12.04 0.13
N VAL A 108 -12.73 -12.03 -0.98
CA VAL A 108 -13.64 -13.15 -1.34
C VAL A 108 -12.85 -14.44 -1.52
N SER A 109 -11.69 -14.38 -2.19
CA SER A 109 -10.80 -15.52 -2.37
C SER A 109 -10.29 -16.06 -1.03
N ALA A 110 -9.90 -15.21 -0.09
CA ALA A 110 -9.48 -15.65 1.23
C ALA A 110 -10.64 -16.28 2.03
N LEU A 111 -11.84 -15.71 1.94
CA LEU A 111 -13.03 -16.23 2.60
C LEU A 111 -13.51 -17.55 2.00
N SER A 112 -13.23 -17.80 0.74
CA SER A 112 -13.65 -19.04 0.06
C SER A 112 -13.01 -20.30 0.66
N PHE A 113 -11.88 -20.16 1.35
CA PHE A 113 -11.28 -21.24 2.14
C PHE A 113 -12.22 -21.73 3.26
N PHE A 114 -12.93 -20.81 3.91
CA PHE A 114 -13.89 -21.14 4.97
C PHE A 114 -15.31 -21.39 4.43
N PHE A 115 -15.65 -20.77 3.31
CA PHE A 115 -16.97 -20.81 2.69
C PHE A 115 -16.88 -21.24 1.22
N PRO A 116 -16.78 -22.56 0.92
CA PRO A 116 -16.60 -23.05 -0.46
C PRO A 116 -17.70 -22.63 -1.45
N VAL A 117 -18.86 -22.23 -0.95
CA VAL A 117 -19.96 -21.69 -1.77
C VAL A 117 -19.55 -20.43 -2.56
N LEU A 118 -18.54 -19.68 -2.07
CA LEU A 118 -18.02 -18.50 -2.76
C LEU A 118 -17.21 -18.86 -4.02
N ILE A 119 -16.71 -20.11 -4.13
CA ILE A 119 -16.07 -20.61 -5.35
C ILE A 119 -17.13 -21.06 -6.35
N SER A 120 -18.15 -21.76 -5.87
CA SER A 120 -19.16 -22.42 -6.74
C SER A 120 -20.22 -21.46 -7.27
N SER A 121 -20.44 -20.32 -6.60
CA SER A 121 -21.49 -19.37 -6.98
C SER A 121 -20.93 -17.94 -7.19
N PRO A 122 -20.83 -17.49 -8.46
CA PRO A 122 -20.43 -16.12 -8.76
C PRO A 122 -21.31 -15.05 -8.10
N LEU A 123 -22.59 -15.33 -7.90
CA LEU A 123 -23.52 -14.41 -7.26
C LEU A 123 -23.13 -14.15 -5.80
N TYR A 124 -22.90 -15.20 -5.02
CA TYR A 124 -22.49 -15.03 -3.61
C TYR A 124 -21.12 -14.38 -3.50
N ALA A 125 -20.17 -14.72 -4.38
CA ALA A 125 -18.87 -14.07 -4.46
C ALA A 125 -19.01 -12.56 -4.68
N THR A 126 -19.81 -12.14 -5.67
CA THR A 126 -20.04 -10.74 -6.01
C THR A 126 -20.73 -9.98 -4.87
N LEU A 127 -21.80 -10.56 -4.30
CA LEU A 127 -22.52 -9.92 -3.19
C LEU A 127 -21.61 -9.76 -1.96
N THR A 128 -20.79 -10.74 -1.66
CA THR A 128 -19.80 -10.66 -0.56
C THR A 128 -18.79 -9.55 -0.82
N GLY A 129 -18.20 -9.49 -2.00
CA GLY A 129 -17.25 -8.43 -2.36
C GLY A 129 -17.87 -7.03 -2.27
N LEU A 130 -19.09 -6.86 -2.81
CA LEU A 130 -19.83 -5.60 -2.74
C LEU A 130 -20.16 -5.23 -1.27
N SER A 131 -20.51 -6.19 -0.42
CA SER A 131 -20.80 -5.91 0.99
C SER A 131 -19.60 -5.33 1.71
N PHE A 132 -18.38 -5.81 1.44
CA PHE A 132 -17.14 -5.23 2.00
C PHE A 132 -16.88 -3.82 1.45
N ILE A 133 -17.06 -3.59 0.16
CA ILE A 133 -16.90 -2.24 -0.42
C ILE A 133 -17.87 -1.26 0.26
N TRP A 134 -19.14 -1.62 0.42
CA TRP A 134 -20.12 -0.78 1.09
C TRP A 134 -19.85 -0.58 2.58
N LEU A 135 -19.38 -1.62 3.27
CA LEU A 135 -18.98 -1.52 4.68
C LEU A 135 -17.86 -0.49 4.86
N PHE A 136 -16.80 -0.58 4.05
CA PHE A 136 -15.68 0.37 4.16
C PHE A 136 -16.04 1.78 3.64
N THR A 137 -16.93 1.89 2.66
CA THR A 137 -17.49 3.18 2.24
C THR A 137 -18.27 3.82 3.39
N TRP A 138 -19.11 3.05 4.07
CA TRP A 138 -19.83 3.53 5.24
C TRP A 138 -18.89 3.95 6.37
N THR A 139 -17.85 3.17 6.67
CA THR A 139 -16.87 3.55 7.69
C THR A 139 -16.16 4.86 7.32
N SER A 140 -15.81 5.04 6.05
CA SER A 140 -15.17 6.26 5.56
C SER A 140 -16.10 7.49 5.64
N SER A 141 -17.41 7.31 5.45
CA SER A 141 -18.41 8.38 5.56
C SER A 141 -18.61 8.90 6.99
N ASN A 142 -18.23 8.13 8.02
CA ASN A 142 -18.35 8.54 9.42
C ASN A 142 -17.26 9.55 9.87
N GLY A 143 -16.40 9.95 8.97
CA GLY A 143 -15.44 11.03 9.16
C GLY A 143 -14.01 10.57 9.38
N VAL A 144 -13.08 11.52 9.19
CA VAL A 144 -11.63 11.26 9.09
C VAL A 144 -11.04 10.64 10.36
N LYS A 145 -11.52 11.02 11.54
CA LYS A 145 -11.01 10.47 12.80
C LYS A 145 -11.44 9.02 12.99
N PHE A 146 -12.70 8.70 12.67
CA PHE A 146 -13.21 7.33 12.76
C PHE A 146 -12.47 6.41 11.80
N SER A 147 -12.35 6.81 10.53
CA SER A 147 -11.58 6.08 9.51
C SER A 147 -10.10 5.94 9.91
N GLY A 148 -9.49 6.99 10.49
CA GLY A 148 -8.11 6.94 10.97
C GLY A 148 -7.89 5.94 12.11
N ASN A 149 -8.84 5.81 13.03
CA ASN A 149 -8.77 4.80 14.10
C ASN A 149 -8.91 3.38 13.54
N ILE A 150 -9.84 3.15 12.60
CA ILE A 150 -9.97 1.86 11.92
C ILE A 150 -8.68 1.52 11.17
N GLN A 151 -8.09 2.51 10.48
CA GLN A 151 -6.82 2.35 9.77
C GLN A 151 -5.69 1.90 10.72
N ILE A 152 -5.60 2.48 11.93
CA ILE A 152 -4.61 2.05 12.94
C ILE A 152 -4.85 0.59 13.33
N ILE A 153 -6.09 0.24 13.70
CA ILE A 153 -6.45 -1.13 14.13
C ILE A 153 -6.12 -2.14 13.03
N THR A 154 -6.56 -1.88 11.80
CA THR A 154 -6.32 -2.79 10.67
C THR A 154 -4.84 -2.89 10.29
N THR A 155 -4.08 -1.80 10.43
CA THR A 155 -2.63 -1.81 10.20
C THR A 155 -1.91 -2.66 11.24
N VAL A 156 -2.24 -2.52 12.52
CA VAL A 156 -1.67 -3.36 13.57
C VAL A 156 -2.06 -4.83 13.34
N ALA A 157 -3.32 -5.10 13.05
CA ALA A 157 -3.82 -6.46 12.82
C ALA A 157 -3.10 -7.18 11.67
N LYS A 158 -2.72 -6.47 10.59
CA LYS A 158 -1.97 -7.07 9.47
C LYS A 158 -0.46 -7.18 9.73
N LEU A 159 0.12 -6.31 10.58
CA LEU A 159 1.53 -6.38 10.95
C LEU A 159 1.82 -7.57 11.89
N LEU A 160 0.88 -7.93 12.77
CA LEU A 160 1.07 -9.02 13.71
C LEU A 160 1.44 -10.36 13.05
N PRO A 161 0.68 -10.89 12.05
CA PRO A 161 1.05 -12.12 11.38
C PRO A 161 2.37 -12.01 10.60
N LEU A 162 2.69 -10.84 10.02
CA LEU A 162 3.97 -10.63 9.32
C LEU A 162 5.14 -10.70 10.30
N LEU A 163 5.04 -10.03 11.45
CA LEU A 163 6.04 -10.12 12.50
C LEU A 163 6.20 -11.55 13.02
N PHE A 164 5.08 -12.26 13.20
CA PHE A 164 5.12 -13.67 13.60
C PHE A 164 5.89 -14.53 12.58
N ILE A 165 5.63 -14.34 11.27
CA ILE A 165 6.33 -15.06 10.21
C ILE A 165 7.82 -14.72 10.21
N ILE A 166 8.19 -13.43 10.34
CA ILE A 166 9.59 -12.99 10.40
C ILE A 166 10.32 -13.64 11.59
N ILE A 167 9.73 -13.53 12.78
CA ILE A 167 10.32 -14.10 14.01
C ILE A 167 10.45 -15.62 13.88
N SER A 168 9.39 -16.32 13.47
CA SER A 168 9.41 -17.78 13.29
C SER A 168 10.43 -18.19 12.23
N GLY A 169 10.54 -17.42 11.14
CA GLY A 169 11.51 -17.67 10.07
C GLY A 169 12.95 -17.65 10.53
N ILE A 170 13.30 -16.77 11.49
CA ILE A 170 14.65 -16.72 12.06
C ILE A 170 15.02 -18.03 12.77
N PHE A 171 14.04 -18.66 13.47
CA PHE A 171 14.27 -19.92 14.20
C PHE A 171 14.26 -21.18 13.32
N ILE A 172 13.58 -21.11 12.15
CA ILE A 172 13.38 -22.26 11.24
C ILE A 172 14.31 -22.17 10.03
N PHE A 173 15.08 -21.07 9.90
CA PHE A 173 15.92 -20.81 8.74
C PHE A 173 16.98 -21.93 8.56
N ASP A 174 16.95 -22.59 7.39
CA ASP A 174 17.94 -23.56 6.97
C ASP A 174 18.60 -23.06 5.67
N TYR A 175 19.90 -22.81 5.74
CA TYR A 175 20.70 -22.35 4.61
C TYR A 175 20.69 -23.34 3.43
N ASN A 176 20.57 -24.63 3.69
CA ASN A 176 20.54 -25.66 2.66
C ASN A 176 19.27 -25.64 1.80
N LEU A 177 18.20 -25.00 2.32
CA LEU A 177 16.95 -24.81 1.59
C LEU A 177 16.92 -23.48 0.82
N PHE A 178 18.01 -22.69 0.89
CA PHE A 178 18.05 -21.42 0.17
C PHE A 178 18.14 -21.67 -1.33
N PRO A 179 17.26 -21.05 -2.15
CA PRO A 179 17.22 -21.31 -3.59
C PRO A 179 18.48 -20.79 -4.28
N GLU A 180 18.75 -21.30 -5.46
CA GLU A 180 19.76 -20.73 -6.37
C GLU A 180 19.45 -19.26 -6.65
N PHE A 181 20.47 -18.51 -7.09
CA PHE A 181 20.31 -17.08 -7.36
C PHE A 181 19.24 -16.82 -8.43
N ASN A 182 19.21 -17.63 -9.47
CA ASN A 182 18.19 -17.59 -10.51
C ASN A 182 17.70 -19.02 -10.81
N ASN A 183 16.46 -19.30 -10.43
CA ASN A 183 15.82 -20.61 -10.63
C ASN A 183 15.14 -20.75 -11.99
N THR A 184 15.35 -19.79 -12.91
CA THR A 184 14.70 -19.79 -14.22
C THR A 184 15.72 -20.15 -15.31
N GLU A 185 15.23 -20.54 -16.48
CA GLU A 185 16.07 -20.79 -17.67
C GLU A 185 16.47 -19.49 -18.39
N GLN A 186 15.94 -18.32 -17.96
CA GLN A 186 16.19 -17.02 -18.56
C GLN A 186 17.40 -16.34 -17.92
N SER A 187 18.01 -15.39 -18.63
CA SER A 187 19.14 -14.63 -18.09
C SER A 187 18.72 -13.70 -16.94
N ASP A 188 19.68 -13.41 -16.04
CA ASP A 188 19.45 -12.49 -14.93
C ASP A 188 18.98 -11.10 -15.40
N PHE A 189 19.48 -10.64 -16.54
CA PHE A 189 19.09 -9.34 -17.12
C PHE A 189 17.64 -9.30 -17.61
N GLU A 190 17.08 -10.45 -18.01
CA GLU A 190 15.66 -10.55 -18.40
C GLU A 190 14.75 -10.66 -17.21
N ILE A 191 15.17 -11.40 -16.17
CA ILE A 191 14.37 -11.65 -14.97
C ILE A 191 14.37 -10.46 -14.00
N PHE A 192 15.50 -9.78 -13.82
CA PHE A 192 15.63 -8.71 -12.86
C PHE A 192 14.59 -7.58 -13.03
N PRO A 193 14.32 -7.05 -14.24
CA PRO A 193 13.25 -6.07 -14.43
C PRO A 193 11.86 -6.60 -14.06
N ILE A 194 11.57 -7.87 -14.34
CA ILE A 194 10.29 -8.50 -14.02
C ILE A 194 10.11 -8.53 -12.49
N VAL A 195 11.13 -8.97 -11.77
CA VAL A 195 11.14 -8.98 -10.32
C VAL A 195 11.01 -7.58 -9.75
N CYS A 196 11.71 -6.59 -10.32
CA CYS A 196 11.60 -5.19 -9.90
C CYS A 196 10.18 -4.64 -10.09
N ILE A 197 9.49 -4.96 -11.19
CA ILE A 197 8.10 -4.54 -11.41
C ILE A 197 7.18 -5.16 -10.36
N MET A 198 7.35 -6.46 -10.06
CA MET A 198 6.55 -7.15 -9.07
C MET A 198 6.76 -6.58 -7.66
N THR A 199 8.01 -6.36 -7.27
CA THR A 199 8.35 -5.81 -5.95
C THR A 199 7.98 -4.34 -5.82
N LEU A 200 8.08 -3.54 -6.90
CA LEU A 200 7.67 -2.13 -6.91
C LEU A 200 6.18 -1.96 -6.57
N TYR A 201 5.34 -2.91 -6.98
CA TYR A 201 3.92 -2.90 -6.65
C TYR A 201 3.66 -2.90 -5.12
N ALA A 202 4.53 -3.56 -4.34
CA ALA A 202 4.42 -3.58 -2.88
C ALA A 202 4.68 -2.20 -2.23
N PHE A 203 5.34 -1.28 -2.93
CA PHE A 203 5.66 0.06 -2.45
C PHE A 203 4.65 1.13 -2.90
N LEU A 204 3.58 0.76 -3.59
CA LEU A 204 2.50 1.71 -3.90
C LEU A 204 1.78 2.12 -2.62
N GLY A 205 1.46 3.41 -2.51
CA GLY A 205 0.81 3.97 -1.32
C GLY A 205 1.69 4.92 -0.50
N ILE A 206 2.94 5.14 -0.88
CA ILE A 206 3.85 6.12 -0.25
C ILE A 206 3.21 7.52 -0.17
N GLU A 207 2.42 7.89 -1.17
CA GLU A 207 1.73 9.18 -1.29
C GLU A 207 0.50 9.32 -0.40
N SER A 208 0.01 8.25 0.20
CA SER A 208 -1.32 8.16 0.84
C SER A 208 -1.57 9.22 1.91
N ALA A 209 -0.55 9.62 2.68
CA ALA A 209 -0.69 10.69 3.66
C ALA A 209 -0.70 12.10 3.04
N THR A 210 -0.25 12.26 1.80
CA THR A 210 -0.21 13.56 1.13
C THR A 210 -1.57 13.99 0.57
N ILE A 211 -2.46 13.02 0.32
CA ILE A 211 -3.77 13.24 -0.27
C ILE A 211 -4.71 13.97 0.68
N PRO A 212 -4.95 13.50 1.93
CA PRO A 212 -5.82 14.19 2.88
C PRO A 212 -5.09 15.28 3.68
N ALA A 213 -4.12 15.99 3.11
CA ALA A 213 -3.24 16.93 3.82
C ALA A 213 -4.01 17.96 4.69
N SER A 214 -5.15 18.46 4.22
CA SER A 214 -5.99 19.41 4.99
C SER A 214 -6.60 18.80 6.24
N SER A 215 -6.73 17.47 6.31
CA SER A 215 -7.27 16.72 7.44
C SER A 215 -6.19 16.23 8.41
N ILE A 216 -4.93 16.57 8.19
CA ILE A 216 -3.80 16.18 9.05
C ILE A 216 -3.40 17.34 9.96
N LYS A 217 -3.08 17.04 11.24
CA LYS A 217 -2.53 18.00 12.20
C LYS A 217 -1.12 18.38 11.78
N ASN A 218 -0.81 19.70 11.75
CA ASN A 218 0.51 20.21 11.42
C ASN A 218 1.10 19.53 10.16
N PRO A 219 0.43 19.64 8.99
CA PRO A 219 0.76 18.86 7.80
C PRO A 219 2.21 18.99 7.36
N ASN A 220 2.82 20.19 7.50
CA ASN A 220 4.22 20.48 7.14
C ASN A 220 5.25 19.64 7.90
N ILE A 221 4.89 19.11 9.06
CA ILE A 221 5.76 18.29 9.91
C ILE A 221 5.28 16.84 9.89
N THR A 222 3.97 16.64 9.99
CA THR A 222 3.38 15.31 10.14
C THR A 222 3.48 14.50 8.86
N ILE A 223 3.16 15.09 7.69
CA ILE A 223 3.20 14.35 6.42
C ILE A 223 4.63 13.91 6.08
N PRO A 224 5.66 14.79 6.09
CA PRO A 224 7.02 14.37 5.84
C PRO A 224 7.51 13.24 6.75
N ARG A 225 7.22 13.35 8.05
CA ARG A 225 7.59 12.31 9.03
C ARG A 225 6.84 11.01 8.79
N ALA A 226 5.54 11.09 8.56
CA ALA A 226 4.71 9.92 8.29
C ALA A 226 5.17 9.19 7.02
N THR A 227 5.47 9.94 5.94
CA THR A 227 5.93 9.36 4.67
C THR A 227 7.26 8.63 4.86
N MET A 228 8.24 9.24 5.51
CA MET A 228 9.54 8.59 5.73
C MET A 228 9.43 7.40 6.68
N ILE A 229 8.78 7.56 7.85
CA ILE A 229 8.66 6.49 8.84
C ILE A 229 7.80 5.34 8.28
N GLY A 230 6.67 5.66 7.65
CA GLY A 230 5.78 4.65 7.07
C GLY A 230 6.47 3.84 5.98
N THR A 231 7.24 4.48 5.10
CA THR A 231 8.02 3.79 4.06
C THR A 231 9.09 2.91 4.68
N VAL A 232 9.87 3.40 5.66
CA VAL A 232 10.91 2.59 6.35
C VAL A 232 10.31 1.38 7.06
N ILE A 233 9.13 1.50 7.68
CA ILE A 233 8.46 0.35 8.33
C ILE A 233 8.02 -0.69 7.30
N SER A 234 7.67 -0.26 6.08
CA SER A 234 7.13 -1.13 5.03
C SER A 234 8.22 -1.73 4.14
N THR A 235 9.46 -1.18 4.19
CA THR A 235 10.63 -1.73 3.48
C THR A 235 11.27 -2.88 4.22
#